data_53cf1069e739547d430639dd6d43ab3e
#
_entry.id   53cf1069e739547d430639dd6d43ab3e
#
_cell.length_a   1.000
_cell.length_b   1.000
_cell.length_c   1.000
_cell.angle_alpha   90.00
_cell.angle_beta   90.00
_cell.angle_gamma   90.00
#
_symmetry.space_group_name_H-M   'P 1'
#
loop_
_entity.id
_entity.type
_entity.pdbx_description
1 polymer ?
#
loop_
_entity_poly.entity_id
_entity_poly.type
_entity_poly.pdbx_seq_one_letter_code
_entity_poly.pdbx_strand_id
1 'polypeptide(L)'
;MSVQPAVSYNCREQLCIDSAPGPGAMVIFGASGDLTKRKLLPAVFALYNRGLLPDGFAVVGVARTAMTNDEFREEVREAVWGNQPVTPEFSEFLNRFSYVAGQYTDPATFAALDEELQRVSEVHKTEGNALFYLAMPPTMFEPIIKGLALQGLLEEKDSWARVIIEKPFGRDLESAVALDRALKQYIKESQTYRIDHYLGKETVQNILMLRFANAIFEPLWNHTYIEKVEITVAEELGVEKRAGYYDHAGALRDMFQNHMIQMLSLIAMEPPAVFEADAYRDEIAKLISSIRPLDGQDLGQISVRGQYVESVDPERPAAGYRKEEGVAPRSQTETFVALKLFIDNWRWRGVPFYMRTGKRLPKKSSEIAITFKPIPHSIFKPIRPKDFSQNVLLLRMQPHEGMGLSLEVKSPGSKLCVNTLEMDFSYSDFMQGEDIPDAYERLILDGLLGDQTLFVRNDTVEASWRL
;
A
#
# COMPACT_ATOMS: atom_id res chain seq x y z
N MET A 1 1.73 11.11 -39.55
CA MET A 1 0.46 11.26 -38.84
C MET A 1 0.19 9.93 -38.14
N SER A 2 0.51 9.81 -36.87
CA SER A 2 0.18 8.65 -36.04
C SER A 2 -1.28 8.80 -35.64
N VAL A 3 -2.15 7.98 -36.21
CA VAL A 3 -3.52 7.84 -35.72
C VAL A 3 -3.40 7.03 -34.42
N GLN A 4 -3.44 7.72 -33.30
CA GLN A 4 -3.70 7.03 -32.02
C GLN A 4 -5.10 6.41 -32.14
N PRO A 5 -5.28 5.11 -31.82
CA PRO A 5 -6.61 4.55 -31.69
C PRO A 5 -7.32 5.30 -30.59
N ALA A 6 -8.45 5.90 -30.90
CA ALA A 6 -9.30 6.53 -29.92
C ALA A 6 -9.85 5.44 -28.99
N VAL A 7 -9.22 5.25 -27.83
CA VAL A 7 -9.82 4.49 -26.76
C VAL A 7 -10.95 5.35 -26.23
N SER A 8 -12.20 4.97 -26.52
CA SER A 8 -13.35 5.69 -25.97
C SER A 8 -13.52 5.25 -24.51
N TYR A 9 -13.27 6.16 -23.60
CA TYR A 9 -13.57 5.98 -22.18
C TYR A 9 -15.02 6.37 -21.94
N ASN A 10 -15.84 5.40 -21.61
CA ASN A 10 -17.21 5.66 -21.15
C ASN A 10 -17.21 5.46 -19.61
N CYS A 11 -17.14 6.56 -18.88
CA CYS A 11 -17.43 6.52 -17.46
C CYS A 11 -18.91 6.09 -17.28
N ARG A 12 -19.12 4.99 -16.57
CA ARG A 12 -20.46 4.51 -16.22
C ARG A 12 -20.77 4.95 -14.80
N GLU A 13 -21.07 6.22 -14.58
CA GLU A 13 -21.44 6.78 -13.27
C GLU A 13 -22.44 5.90 -12.50
N GLN A 14 -23.32 5.20 -13.23
CA GLN A 14 -24.29 4.27 -12.65
C GLN A 14 -23.67 3.04 -11.97
N LEU A 15 -22.37 2.76 -12.20
CA LEU A 15 -21.63 1.68 -11.56
C LEU A 15 -20.68 2.20 -10.45
N CYS A 16 -20.66 3.50 -10.19
CA CYS A 16 -19.92 4.06 -9.08
C CYS A 16 -20.71 3.80 -7.79
N ILE A 17 -20.06 3.17 -6.82
CA ILE A 17 -20.61 2.98 -5.47
C ILE A 17 -20.07 4.13 -4.65
N ASP A 18 -20.83 5.24 -4.60
CA ASP A 18 -20.49 6.38 -3.76
C ASP A 18 -20.91 6.08 -2.32
N SER A 19 -19.92 5.95 -1.45
CA SER A 19 -20.13 5.86 -0.01
C SER A 19 -19.52 7.10 0.64
N ALA A 20 -20.37 8.01 1.09
CA ALA A 20 -19.92 9.13 1.92
C ALA A 20 -19.81 8.65 3.38
N PRO A 21 -18.71 8.94 4.06
CA PRO A 21 -18.59 8.61 5.48
C PRO A 21 -19.57 9.45 6.31
N GLY A 22 -20.05 8.85 7.41
CA GLY A 22 -20.79 9.59 8.43
C GLY A 22 -19.89 10.58 9.20
N PRO A 23 -20.49 11.45 10.02
CA PRO A 23 -19.75 12.39 10.86
C PRO A 23 -18.68 11.70 11.72
N GLY A 24 -17.55 12.38 11.98
CA GLY A 24 -16.48 11.83 12.81
C GLY A 24 -15.28 12.75 12.95
N ALA A 25 -14.50 12.56 13.99
CA ALA A 25 -13.23 13.24 14.20
C ALA A 25 -12.06 12.33 13.81
N MET A 26 -11.05 12.87 13.12
CA MET A 26 -9.77 12.21 12.90
C MET A 26 -8.76 12.73 13.91
N VAL A 27 -8.24 11.85 14.77
CA VAL A 27 -7.19 12.16 15.74
C VAL A 27 -5.86 11.67 15.22
N ILE A 28 -4.87 12.56 15.06
CA ILE A 28 -3.55 12.22 14.52
C ILE A 28 -2.52 12.26 15.65
N PHE A 29 -2.08 11.11 16.16
CA PHE A 29 -0.92 11.02 17.04
C PHE A 29 0.36 11.15 16.22
N GLY A 30 1.22 12.07 16.60
CA GLY A 30 2.38 12.46 15.80
C GLY A 30 2.09 13.60 14.83
N ALA A 31 1.18 14.49 15.19
CA ALA A 31 0.69 15.58 14.34
C ALA A 31 1.80 16.51 13.81
N SER A 32 2.88 16.72 14.57
CA SER A 32 4.05 17.51 14.15
C SER A 32 5.08 16.74 13.32
N GLY A 33 4.81 15.45 13.02
CA GLY A 33 5.73 14.54 12.33
C GLY A 33 5.77 14.69 10.81
N ASP A 34 6.83 14.15 10.19
CA ASP A 34 7.06 14.21 8.73
C ASP A 34 5.94 13.51 7.94
N LEU A 35 5.47 12.33 8.39
CA LEU A 35 4.38 11.61 7.74
C LEU A 35 3.09 12.45 7.71
N THR A 36 2.75 13.07 8.83
CA THR A 36 1.58 13.94 8.93
C THR A 36 1.65 15.07 7.92
N LYS A 37 2.75 15.82 7.91
CA LYS A 37 2.93 16.98 7.04
C LYS A 37 2.96 16.61 5.55
N ARG A 38 3.63 15.52 5.20
CA ARG A 38 3.86 15.14 3.80
C ARG A 38 2.80 14.24 3.19
N LYS A 39 2.00 13.55 4.02
CA LYS A 39 1.04 12.57 3.53
C LYS A 39 -0.36 12.76 4.09
N LEU A 40 -0.53 12.83 5.43
CA LEU A 40 -1.86 12.80 6.00
C LEU A 40 -2.62 14.11 5.77
N LEU A 41 -1.99 15.26 6.03
CA LEU A 41 -2.64 16.56 5.80
C LEU A 41 -2.96 16.78 4.31
N PRO A 42 -2.06 16.51 3.34
CA PRO A 42 -2.41 16.56 1.93
C PRO A 42 -3.56 15.63 1.54
N ALA A 43 -3.59 14.39 2.07
CA ALA A 43 -4.66 13.44 1.80
C ALA A 43 -6.02 13.93 2.34
N VAL A 44 -6.06 14.43 3.58
CA VAL A 44 -7.28 15.02 4.16
C VAL A 44 -7.74 16.23 3.35
N PHE A 45 -6.81 17.07 2.90
CA PHE A 45 -7.15 18.24 2.07
C PHE A 45 -7.68 17.83 0.69
N ALA A 46 -7.11 16.79 0.05
CA ALA A 46 -7.60 16.26 -1.21
C ALA A 46 -9.02 15.69 -1.07
N LEU A 47 -9.29 14.93 0.00
CA LEU A 47 -10.64 14.43 0.31
C LEU A 47 -11.65 15.57 0.53
N TYR A 48 -11.24 16.64 1.25
CA TYR A 48 -12.07 17.82 1.45
C TYR A 48 -12.44 18.49 0.12
N ASN A 49 -11.45 18.75 -0.75
CA ASN A 49 -11.65 19.39 -2.03
C ASN A 49 -12.54 18.59 -2.99
N ARG A 50 -12.54 17.25 -2.86
CA ARG A 50 -13.39 16.35 -3.63
C ARG A 50 -14.79 16.18 -3.03
N GLY A 51 -15.10 16.83 -1.89
CA GLY A 51 -16.39 16.69 -1.21
C GLY A 51 -16.63 15.29 -0.62
N LEU A 52 -15.56 14.54 -0.32
CA LEU A 52 -15.63 13.19 0.22
C LEU A 52 -15.58 13.15 1.76
N LEU A 53 -15.38 14.28 2.43
CA LEU A 53 -15.50 14.40 3.89
C LEU A 53 -16.89 14.91 4.26
N PRO A 54 -17.49 14.37 5.35
CA PRO A 54 -18.80 14.84 5.80
C PRO A 54 -18.74 16.26 6.37
N ASP A 55 -19.86 16.96 6.40
CA ASP A 55 -19.97 18.29 7.05
C ASP A 55 -19.55 18.21 8.52
N GLY A 56 -19.91 17.12 9.20
CA GLY A 56 -19.56 16.82 10.57
C GLY A 56 -18.16 16.22 10.71
N PHE A 57 -17.12 16.84 10.13
CA PHE A 57 -15.75 16.37 10.20
C PHE A 57 -14.82 17.33 10.90
N ALA A 58 -13.95 16.83 11.77
CA ALA A 58 -12.90 17.59 12.44
C ALA A 58 -11.58 16.81 12.52
N VAL A 59 -10.47 17.50 12.69
CA VAL A 59 -9.14 16.92 12.91
C VAL A 59 -8.54 17.43 14.22
N VAL A 60 -8.09 16.51 15.08
CA VAL A 60 -7.39 16.81 16.31
C VAL A 60 -5.95 16.30 16.20
N GLY A 61 -5.00 17.21 16.13
CA GLY A 61 -3.58 16.86 16.20
C GLY A 61 -3.13 16.60 17.64
N VAL A 62 -2.39 15.51 17.88
CA VAL A 62 -1.80 15.22 19.20
C VAL A 62 -0.30 15.04 19.03
N ALA A 63 0.52 15.84 19.73
CA ALA A 63 1.97 15.63 19.75
C ALA A 63 2.62 16.24 21.00
N ARG A 64 3.90 15.91 21.19
CA ARG A 64 4.70 16.37 22.34
C ARG A 64 5.12 17.84 22.24
N THR A 65 5.18 18.36 21.02
CA THR A 65 5.54 19.75 20.76
C THR A 65 4.43 20.67 21.30
N ALA A 66 4.78 21.63 22.12
CA ALA A 66 3.81 22.61 22.59
C ALA A 66 3.44 23.57 21.43
N MET A 67 2.17 23.56 21.05
CA MET A 67 1.59 24.46 20.04
C MET A 67 0.18 24.85 20.44
N THR A 68 -0.23 26.03 20.02
CA THR A 68 -1.63 26.49 20.06
C THR A 68 -2.39 25.95 18.84
N ASN A 69 -3.71 26.04 18.84
CA ASN A 69 -4.54 25.70 17.67
C ASN A 69 -4.15 26.53 16.44
N ASP A 70 -3.83 27.80 16.61
CA ASP A 70 -3.49 28.69 15.50
C ASP A 70 -2.12 28.35 14.91
N GLU A 71 -1.13 28.00 15.73
CA GLU A 71 0.17 27.52 15.26
C GLU A 71 0.03 26.19 14.51
N PHE A 72 -0.82 25.28 14.97
CA PHE A 72 -1.06 24.02 14.26
C PHE A 72 -1.79 24.27 12.92
N ARG A 73 -2.78 25.17 12.88
CA ARG A 73 -3.44 25.57 11.63
C ARG A 73 -2.47 26.19 10.63
N GLU A 74 -1.48 26.94 11.13
CA GLU A 74 -0.42 27.46 10.26
C GLU A 74 0.46 26.35 9.70
N GLU A 75 0.84 25.32 10.50
CA GLU A 75 1.53 24.13 9.98
C GLU A 75 0.69 23.39 8.92
N VAL A 76 -0.62 23.26 9.13
CA VAL A 76 -1.54 22.70 8.14
C VAL A 76 -1.53 23.53 6.86
N ARG A 77 -1.64 24.87 6.99
CA ARG A 77 -1.60 25.79 5.85
C ARG A 77 -0.32 25.63 5.04
N GLU A 78 0.83 25.61 5.71
CA GLU A 78 2.12 25.43 5.05
C GLU A 78 2.22 24.08 4.32
N ALA A 79 1.68 23.00 4.90
CA ALA A 79 1.75 21.67 4.33
C ALA A 79 0.90 21.48 3.08
N VAL A 80 -0.27 22.12 2.99
CA VAL A 80 -1.27 21.84 1.92
C VAL A 80 -1.54 23.03 1.00
N TRP A 81 -1.28 24.26 1.42
CA TRP A 81 -1.62 25.48 0.68
C TRP A 81 -0.41 26.33 0.32
N GLY A 82 0.67 26.23 1.09
CA GLY A 82 1.88 27.02 0.91
C GLY A 82 1.63 28.53 1.10
N ASN A 83 2.19 29.33 0.20
CA ASN A 83 2.13 30.81 0.29
C ASN A 83 0.96 31.43 -0.49
N GLN A 84 -0.03 30.64 -0.92
CA GLN A 84 -1.19 31.16 -1.64
C GLN A 84 -2.07 32.02 -0.70
N PRO A 85 -2.83 33.02 -1.24
CA PRO A 85 -3.81 33.76 -0.47
C PRO A 85 -4.88 32.82 0.10
N VAL A 86 -5.21 33.01 1.37
CA VAL A 86 -6.25 32.22 2.05
C VAL A 86 -7.63 32.61 1.49
N THR A 87 -8.36 31.65 0.96
CA THR A 87 -9.75 31.83 0.53
C THR A 87 -10.71 31.55 1.66
N PRO A 88 -12.00 32.02 1.60
CA PRO A 88 -13.01 31.68 2.60
C PRO A 88 -13.18 30.18 2.80
N GLU A 89 -13.21 29.40 1.73
CA GLU A 89 -13.36 27.93 1.74
C GLU A 89 -12.17 27.28 2.43
N PHE A 90 -10.95 27.74 2.15
CA PHE A 90 -9.77 27.23 2.82
C PHE A 90 -9.71 27.63 4.30
N SER A 91 -10.22 28.81 4.65
CA SER A 91 -10.37 29.23 6.06
C SER A 91 -11.36 28.32 6.81
N GLU A 92 -12.46 27.92 6.15
CA GLU A 92 -13.41 26.95 6.70
C GLU A 92 -12.76 25.59 6.94
N PHE A 93 -11.95 25.10 5.99
CA PHE A 93 -11.16 23.89 6.16
C PHE A 93 -10.24 23.99 7.38
N LEU A 94 -9.47 25.07 7.52
CA LEU A 94 -8.57 25.27 8.66
C LEU A 94 -9.29 25.31 10.01
N ASN A 95 -10.51 25.83 10.07
CA ASN A 95 -11.30 25.89 11.30
C ASN A 95 -11.67 24.50 11.86
N ARG A 96 -11.58 23.44 11.03
CA ARG A 96 -11.80 22.05 11.46
C ARG A 96 -10.65 21.45 12.22
N PHE A 97 -9.51 22.16 12.34
CA PHE A 97 -8.29 21.68 12.97
C PHE A 97 -8.10 22.25 14.37
N SER A 98 -7.77 21.37 15.31
CA SER A 98 -7.39 21.71 16.67
C SER A 98 -6.22 20.85 17.15
N TYR A 99 -5.63 21.18 18.29
CA TYR A 99 -4.39 20.57 18.74
C TYR A 99 -4.36 20.34 20.24
N VAL A 100 -3.85 19.18 20.65
CA VAL A 100 -3.59 18.81 22.04
C VAL A 100 -2.10 18.54 22.21
N ALA A 101 -1.43 19.34 23.02
CA ALA A 101 -0.03 19.12 23.39
C ALA A 101 0.08 18.17 24.59
N GLY A 102 0.89 17.12 24.48
CA GLY A 102 1.09 16.21 25.62
C GLY A 102 1.97 15.01 25.33
N GLN A 103 2.38 14.33 26.40
CA GLN A 103 3.17 13.11 26.32
C GLN A 103 2.23 11.91 26.12
N TYR A 104 2.57 10.99 25.21
CA TYR A 104 1.73 9.83 24.85
C TYR A 104 1.58 8.77 25.95
N THR A 105 2.30 8.93 27.06
CA THR A 105 2.22 8.05 28.24
C THR A 105 1.58 8.72 29.44
N ASP A 106 1.23 10.03 29.32
CA ASP A 106 0.64 10.80 30.40
C ASP A 106 -0.89 10.73 30.34
N PRO A 107 -1.57 10.23 31.38
CA PRO A 107 -3.03 10.23 31.45
C PRO A 107 -3.68 11.60 31.25
N ALA A 108 -3.01 12.68 31.65
CA ALA A 108 -3.52 14.04 31.46
C ALA A 108 -3.67 14.40 29.97
N THR A 109 -2.82 13.84 29.08
CA THR A 109 -2.93 14.03 27.63
C THR A 109 -4.22 13.43 27.09
N PHE A 110 -4.61 12.24 27.57
CA PHE A 110 -5.84 11.56 27.12
C PHE A 110 -7.09 12.23 27.71
N ALA A 111 -7.02 12.76 28.92
CA ALA A 111 -8.11 13.56 29.49
C ALA A 111 -8.32 14.87 28.69
N ALA A 112 -7.24 15.58 28.33
CA ALA A 112 -7.33 16.77 27.49
C ALA A 112 -7.83 16.44 26.08
N LEU A 113 -7.46 15.27 25.53
CA LEU A 113 -7.97 14.80 24.25
C LEU A 113 -9.48 14.50 24.31
N ASP A 114 -9.96 13.88 25.39
CA ASP A 114 -11.39 13.62 25.61
C ASP A 114 -12.19 14.92 25.65
N GLU A 115 -11.74 15.90 26.46
CA GLU A 115 -12.34 17.24 26.51
C GLU A 115 -12.38 17.91 25.13
N GLU A 116 -11.30 17.80 24.35
CA GLU A 116 -11.24 18.37 23.02
C GLU A 116 -12.16 17.63 22.03
N LEU A 117 -12.26 16.30 22.10
CA LEU A 117 -13.21 15.52 21.29
C LEU A 117 -14.67 15.88 21.60
N GLN A 118 -15.01 16.10 22.86
CA GLN A 118 -16.33 16.58 23.26
C GLN A 118 -16.59 17.97 22.67
N ARG A 119 -15.64 18.90 22.77
CA ARG A 119 -15.74 20.24 22.20
C ARG A 119 -15.94 20.22 20.67
N VAL A 120 -15.13 19.45 19.93
CA VAL A 120 -15.27 19.36 18.46
C VAL A 120 -16.55 18.65 18.07
N SER A 121 -17.05 17.72 18.88
CA SER A 121 -18.33 17.08 18.65
C SER A 121 -19.50 18.06 18.77
N GLU A 122 -19.44 18.99 19.72
CA GLU A 122 -20.45 20.04 19.85
C GLU A 122 -20.39 21.05 18.70
N VAL A 123 -19.17 21.47 18.31
CA VAL A 123 -18.96 22.49 17.27
C VAL A 123 -19.20 21.96 15.86
N HIS A 124 -18.60 20.80 15.53
CA HIS A 124 -18.59 20.24 14.17
C HIS A 124 -19.60 19.10 13.98
N LYS A 125 -20.31 18.67 15.04
CA LYS A 125 -21.31 17.59 14.96
C LYS A 125 -20.72 16.24 14.54
N THR A 126 -19.58 15.86 15.14
CA THR A 126 -18.90 14.60 14.84
C THR A 126 -19.58 13.36 15.43
N GLU A 127 -20.67 13.54 16.19
CA GLU A 127 -21.47 12.48 16.83
C GLU A 127 -20.65 11.55 17.77
N GLY A 128 -19.53 12.03 18.27
CA GLY A 128 -18.62 11.26 19.13
C GLY A 128 -17.83 10.17 18.41
N ASN A 129 -17.95 10.06 17.11
CA ASN A 129 -17.20 9.11 16.29
C ASN A 129 -15.73 9.54 16.15
N ALA A 130 -14.79 8.59 16.28
CA ALA A 130 -13.37 8.90 16.25
C ALA A 130 -12.54 7.88 15.47
N LEU A 131 -11.72 8.38 14.54
CA LEU A 131 -10.68 7.65 13.83
C LEU A 131 -9.31 8.08 14.39
N PHE A 132 -8.66 7.22 15.15
CA PHE A 132 -7.34 7.47 15.73
C PHE A 132 -6.26 6.99 14.76
N TYR A 133 -5.43 7.90 14.27
CA TYR A 133 -4.32 7.58 13.37
C TYR A 133 -2.99 7.63 14.14
N LEU A 134 -2.28 6.50 14.23
CA LEU A 134 -1.00 6.40 14.92
C LEU A 134 0.17 6.62 13.95
N ALA A 135 0.46 7.89 13.63
CA ALA A 135 1.62 8.29 12.82
C ALA A 135 2.93 8.26 13.65
N MET A 136 3.17 7.13 14.31
CA MET A 136 4.17 6.99 15.37
C MET A 136 5.05 5.74 15.17
N PRO A 137 6.25 5.67 15.78
CA PRO A 137 7.01 4.43 15.84
C PRO A 137 6.23 3.33 16.58
N PRO A 138 6.43 2.03 16.22
CA PRO A 138 5.69 0.90 16.78
C PRO A 138 5.76 0.77 18.30
N THR A 139 6.85 1.25 18.92
CA THR A 139 7.03 1.28 20.37
C THR A 139 5.99 2.13 21.11
N MET A 140 5.29 3.01 20.39
CA MET A 140 4.26 3.89 20.94
C MET A 140 2.83 3.37 20.73
N PHE A 141 2.61 2.30 19.96
CA PHE A 141 1.27 1.80 19.67
C PHE A 141 0.56 1.32 20.94
N GLU A 142 1.18 0.41 21.70
CA GLU A 142 0.60 -0.09 22.93
C GLU A 142 0.35 1.02 23.99
N PRO A 143 1.32 1.90 24.31
CA PRO A 143 1.09 3.00 25.25
C PRO A 143 -0.09 3.89 24.85
N ILE A 144 -0.22 4.26 23.58
CA ILE A 144 -1.31 5.13 23.11
C ILE A 144 -2.65 4.41 23.18
N ILE A 145 -2.75 3.18 22.65
CA ILE A 145 -3.99 2.39 22.65
C ILE A 145 -4.44 2.10 24.09
N LYS A 146 -3.52 1.79 25.00
CA LYS A 146 -3.80 1.64 26.42
C LYS A 146 -4.34 2.93 27.03
N GLY A 147 -3.72 4.08 26.73
CA GLY A 147 -4.20 5.39 27.22
C GLY A 147 -5.59 5.72 26.73
N LEU A 148 -5.88 5.51 25.44
CA LEU A 148 -7.20 5.66 24.85
C LEU A 148 -8.25 4.75 25.53
N ALA A 149 -7.91 3.48 25.76
CA ALA A 149 -8.80 2.51 26.40
C ALA A 149 -9.09 2.90 27.86
N LEU A 150 -8.07 3.30 28.62
CA LEU A 150 -8.23 3.70 30.02
C LEU A 150 -9.09 4.97 30.20
N GLN A 151 -9.07 5.87 29.19
CA GLN A 151 -9.94 7.05 29.15
C GLN A 151 -11.35 6.73 28.62
N GLY A 152 -11.61 5.50 28.13
CA GLY A 152 -12.90 5.11 27.55
C GLY A 152 -13.10 5.51 26.09
N LEU A 153 -12.09 6.08 25.44
CA LEU A 153 -12.17 6.59 24.05
C LEU A 153 -12.25 5.50 22.96
N LEU A 154 -12.09 4.23 23.34
CA LEU A 154 -12.26 3.07 22.44
C LEU A 154 -13.58 2.33 22.65
N GLU A 155 -14.44 2.79 23.56
CA GLU A 155 -15.74 2.18 23.79
C GLU A 155 -16.74 2.54 22.68
N GLU A 156 -17.37 1.50 22.10
CA GLU A 156 -18.39 1.65 21.06
C GLU A 156 -19.77 1.44 21.69
N LYS A 157 -20.37 2.50 22.24
CA LYS A 157 -21.74 2.48 22.77
C LYS A 157 -22.73 3.10 21.80
N ASP A 158 -22.59 4.41 21.58
CA ASP A 158 -23.42 5.22 20.69
C ASP A 158 -22.62 5.79 19.51
N SER A 159 -21.32 5.53 19.49
CA SER A 159 -20.36 5.99 18.49
C SER A 159 -19.37 4.89 18.15
N TRP A 160 -18.73 5.01 16.99
CA TRP A 160 -17.64 4.11 16.60
C TRP A 160 -16.27 4.70 16.96
N ALA A 161 -15.33 3.82 17.31
CA ALA A 161 -13.92 4.14 17.55
C ALA A 161 -13.02 3.19 16.74
N ARG A 162 -12.17 3.73 15.88
CA ARG A 162 -11.30 2.98 14.99
C ARG A 162 -9.86 3.46 15.10
N VAL A 163 -8.90 2.55 14.97
CA VAL A 163 -7.47 2.88 15.10
C VAL A 163 -6.71 2.43 13.89
N ILE A 164 -6.14 3.38 13.16
CA ILE A 164 -5.20 3.13 12.07
C ILE A 164 -3.79 3.03 12.64
N ILE A 165 -3.08 1.96 12.26
CA ILE A 165 -1.73 1.65 12.72
C ILE A 165 -0.81 1.54 11.51
N GLU A 166 0.32 2.24 11.56
CA GLU A 166 1.38 2.18 10.55
C GLU A 166 2.30 0.97 10.72
N LYS A 167 2.91 0.54 9.63
CA LYS A 167 3.98 -0.47 9.70
C LYS A 167 5.24 0.07 10.42
N PRO A 168 6.08 -0.81 10.97
CA PRO A 168 6.05 -2.27 10.94
C PRO A 168 5.22 -2.91 12.06
N PHE A 169 4.63 -4.06 11.76
CA PHE A 169 3.88 -4.90 12.73
C PHE A 169 4.79 -6.01 13.24
N GLY A 170 5.67 -5.68 14.16
CA GLY A 170 6.77 -6.53 14.59
C GLY A 170 7.99 -6.49 13.65
N ARG A 171 9.07 -7.15 14.06
CA ARG A 171 10.32 -7.34 13.30
C ARG A 171 10.60 -8.80 12.96
N ASP A 172 9.83 -9.70 13.56
CA ASP A 172 9.83 -11.16 13.44
C ASP A 172 8.47 -11.67 13.94
N LEU A 173 8.24 -12.99 13.81
CA LEU A 173 6.99 -13.61 14.24
C LEU A 173 6.72 -13.39 15.73
N GLU A 174 7.75 -13.55 16.58
CA GLU A 174 7.61 -13.45 18.04
C GLU A 174 7.15 -12.05 18.45
N SER A 175 7.79 -11.01 17.94
CA SER A 175 7.43 -9.61 18.23
C SER A 175 6.10 -9.20 17.59
N ALA A 176 5.72 -9.76 16.45
CA ALA A 176 4.40 -9.53 15.84
C ALA A 176 3.28 -10.12 16.71
N VAL A 177 3.43 -11.37 17.16
CA VAL A 177 2.49 -12.02 18.08
C VAL A 177 2.43 -11.29 19.43
N ALA A 178 3.57 -10.84 19.95
CA ALA A 178 3.62 -10.09 21.20
C ALA A 178 2.88 -8.74 21.08
N LEU A 179 3.10 -8.02 19.99
CA LEU A 179 2.40 -6.76 19.71
C LEU A 179 0.89 -6.98 19.62
N ASP A 180 0.45 -7.95 18.82
CA ASP A 180 -0.98 -8.25 18.66
C ASP A 180 -1.64 -8.62 20.00
N ARG A 181 -0.97 -9.47 20.80
CA ARG A 181 -1.45 -9.84 22.12
C ARG A 181 -1.57 -8.64 23.07
N ALA A 182 -0.62 -7.70 23.00
CA ALA A 182 -0.67 -6.49 23.81
C ALA A 182 -1.85 -5.58 23.39
N LEU A 183 -2.04 -5.39 22.07
CA LEU A 183 -3.12 -4.56 21.54
C LEU A 183 -4.50 -5.14 21.81
N LYS A 184 -4.69 -6.46 21.67
CA LYS A 184 -5.96 -7.16 21.90
C LYS A 184 -6.47 -7.09 23.34
N GLN A 185 -5.64 -6.64 24.30
CA GLN A 185 -6.12 -6.36 25.66
C GLN A 185 -7.03 -5.14 25.72
N TYR A 186 -6.92 -4.24 24.74
CA TYR A 186 -7.55 -2.92 24.77
C TYR A 186 -8.46 -2.64 23.56
N ILE A 187 -8.23 -3.30 22.43
CA ILE A 187 -8.92 -3.03 21.17
C ILE A 187 -9.26 -4.32 20.43
N LYS A 188 -10.41 -4.33 19.75
CA LYS A 188 -10.84 -5.48 18.91
C LYS A 188 -10.19 -5.43 17.54
N GLU A 189 -10.11 -6.57 16.86
CA GLU A 189 -9.66 -6.63 15.45
C GLU A 189 -10.55 -5.79 14.52
N SER A 190 -11.86 -5.76 14.76
CA SER A 190 -12.82 -4.94 14.02
C SER A 190 -12.58 -3.43 14.12
N GLN A 191 -11.87 -2.98 15.15
CA GLN A 191 -11.48 -1.58 15.36
C GLN A 191 -10.05 -1.28 14.87
N THR A 192 -9.27 -2.31 14.44
CA THR A 192 -7.85 -2.19 14.12
C THR A 192 -7.63 -2.18 12.62
N TYR A 193 -7.07 -1.10 12.08
CA TYR A 193 -6.82 -0.85 10.66
C TYR A 193 -5.31 -0.78 10.41
N ARG A 194 -4.68 -1.93 10.07
CA ARG A 194 -3.23 -2.00 9.79
C ARG A 194 -2.95 -1.61 8.36
N ILE A 195 -2.23 -0.50 8.17
CA ILE A 195 -1.93 0.02 6.83
C ILE A 195 -0.83 -0.77 6.13
N ASP A 196 -1.15 -1.20 4.90
CA ASP A 196 -0.17 -1.36 3.84
C ASP A 196 -0.52 -0.39 2.70
N HIS A 197 0.25 0.69 2.55
CA HIS A 197 -0.04 1.75 1.58
C HIS A 197 0.01 1.28 0.12
N TYR A 198 0.57 0.09 -0.19
CA TYR A 198 0.47 -0.50 -1.53
C TYR A 198 -0.95 -0.94 -1.85
N LEU A 199 -1.71 -1.42 -0.88
CA LEU A 199 -3.11 -1.81 -1.08
C LEU A 199 -4.02 -0.60 -1.40
N GLY A 200 -3.66 0.58 -0.92
CA GLY A 200 -4.37 1.82 -1.21
C GLY A 200 -4.12 2.39 -2.62
N LYS A 201 -3.17 1.83 -3.40
CA LYS A 201 -2.90 2.31 -4.76
C LYS A 201 -3.96 1.84 -5.75
N GLU A 202 -4.46 2.74 -6.59
CA GLU A 202 -5.47 2.44 -7.62
C GLU A 202 -5.07 1.29 -8.54
N THR A 203 -3.82 1.28 -8.99
CA THR A 203 -3.30 0.21 -9.86
C THR A 203 -3.22 -1.15 -9.19
N VAL A 204 -3.00 -1.19 -7.87
CA VAL A 204 -2.99 -2.43 -7.09
C VAL A 204 -4.43 -2.95 -6.93
N GLN A 205 -5.39 -2.06 -6.63
CA GLN A 205 -6.82 -2.42 -6.55
C GLN A 205 -7.36 -2.88 -7.92
N ASN A 206 -6.90 -2.28 -9.01
CA ASN A 206 -7.31 -2.66 -10.36
C ASN A 206 -6.93 -4.09 -10.75
N ILE A 207 -5.98 -4.75 -10.05
CA ILE A 207 -5.70 -6.18 -10.23
C ILE A 207 -6.97 -7.01 -9.99
N LEU A 208 -7.76 -6.65 -8.98
CA LEU A 208 -9.03 -7.34 -8.67
C LEU A 208 -10.06 -7.14 -9.77
N MET A 209 -10.19 -5.91 -10.27
CA MET A 209 -11.09 -5.59 -11.38
C MET A 209 -10.67 -6.31 -12.66
N LEU A 210 -9.36 -6.32 -12.97
CA LEU A 210 -8.82 -7.06 -14.10
C LEU A 210 -9.19 -8.54 -14.04
N ARG A 211 -8.98 -9.17 -12.89
CA ARG A 211 -9.21 -10.61 -12.70
C ARG A 211 -10.69 -10.95 -12.67
N PHE A 212 -11.47 -10.25 -11.85
CA PHE A 212 -12.81 -10.70 -11.45
C PHE A 212 -13.95 -10.00 -12.17
N ALA A 213 -13.69 -8.88 -12.85
CA ALA A 213 -14.69 -8.20 -13.68
C ALA A 213 -14.57 -8.50 -15.18
N ASN A 214 -13.55 -9.30 -15.60
CA ASN A 214 -13.30 -9.63 -17.00
C ASN A 214 -13.27 -11.14 -17.22
N ALA A 215 -14.26 -11.66 -17.93
CA ALA A 215 -14.46 -13.10 -18.16
C ALA A 215 -13.30 -13.80 -18.88
N ILE A 216 -12.43 -13.07 -19.56
CA ILE A 216 -11.31 -13.64 -20.33
C ILE A 216 -10.09 -13.99 -19.49
N PHE A 217 -9.90 -13.37 -18.32
CA PHE A 217 -8.67 -13.55 -17.53
C PHE A 217 -8.77 -14.70 -16.55
N GLU A 218 -9.80 -14.77 -15.72
CA GLU A 218 -9.88 -15.74 -14.63
C GLU A 218 -9.79 -17.22 -15.09
N PRO A 219 -10.39 -17.66 -16.23
CA PRO A 219 -10.20 -19.00 -16.74
C PRO A 219 -8.75 -19.36 -17.10
N LEU A 220 -7.95 -18.36 -17.47
CA LEU A 220 -6.53 -18.52 -17.82
C LEU A 220 -5.60 -18.40 -16.61
N TRP A 221 -6.14 -18.00 -15.44
CA TRP A 221 -5.37 -17.59 -14.25
C TRP A 221 -4.99 -18.80 -13.38
N ASN A 222 -4.25 -19.75 -13.96
CA ASN A 222 -3.87 -20.99 -13.29
C ASN A 222 -2.64 -21.65 -13.94
N HIS A 223 -2.14 -22.70 -13.30
CA HIS A 223 -0.97 -23.47 -13.72
C HIS A 223 -1.07 -24.09 -15.12
N THR A 224 -2.26 -24.21 -15.71
CA THR A 224 -2.44 -24.76 -17.07
C THR A 224 -1.91 -23.78 -18.11
N TYR A 225 -2.13 -22.48 -17.89
CA TYR A 225 -1.82 -21.42 -18.86
C TYR A 225 -0.66 -20.53 -18.46
N ILE A 226 -0.42 -20.33 -17.15
CA ILE A 226 0.65 -19.47 -16.66
C ILE A 226 1.94 -20.26 -16.47
N GLU A 227 3.03 -19.75 -17.04
CA GLU A 227 4.38 -20.31 -16.94
C GLU A 227 5.06 -19.82 -15.67
N LYS A 228 5.02 -18.51 -15.40
CA LYS A 228 5.62 -17.85 -14.24
C LYS A 228 4.98 -16.51 -13.95
N VAL A 229 5.18 -16.04 -12.73
CA VAL A 229 4.84 -14.68 -12.29
C VAL A 229 6.10 -14.01 -11.74
N GLU A 230 6.36 -12.76 -12.13
CA GLU A 230 7.51 -11.96 -11.67
C GLU A 230 6.99 -10.68 -11.04
N ILE A 231 7.32 -10.45 -9.77
CA ILE A 231 6.96 -9.24 -9.02
C ILE A 231 8.25 -8.48 -8.72
N THR A 232 8.36 -7.27 -9.23
CA THR A 232 9.54 -6.41 -9.08
C THR A 232 9.16 -5.12 -8.38
N VAL A 233 9.92 -4.75 -7.34
CA VAL A 233 9.83 -3.44 -6.70
C VAL A 233 11.26 -2.88 -6.61
N ALA A 234 11.61 -2.02 -7.54
CA ALA A 234 12.93 -1.41 -7.67
C ALA A 234 12.88 0.06 -7.21
N GLU A 235 13.84 0.46 -6.39
CA GLU A 235 14.00 1.82 -5.92
C GLU A 235 15.35 2.40 -6.41
N GLU A 236 15.33 3.62 -6.95
CA GLU A 236 16.57 4.35 -7.34
C GLU A 236 17.27 4.95 -6.12
N LEU A 237 16.50 5.33 -5.11
CA LEU A 237 17.03 5.92 -3.88
C LEU A 237 17.76 4.88 -3.02
N GLY A 238 18.76 5.33 -2.26
CA GLY A 238 19.43 4.55 -1.24
C GLY A 238 18.64 4.54 0.07
N VAL A 239 19.38 4.34 1.17
CA VAL A 239 18.77 4.35 2.52
C VAL A 239 18.58 5.76 3.06
N GLU A 240 19.33 6.73 2.54
CA GLU A 240 19.25 8.15 2.89
C GLU A 240 19.20 8.37 4.42
N LYS A 241 18.34 9.25 4.90
CA LYS A 241 18.15 9.53 6.34
C LYS A 241 17.56 8.37 7.16
N ARG A 242 17.15 7.28 6.50
CA ARG A 242 16.56 6.10 7.15
C ARG A 242 17.57 4.97 7.40
N ALA A 243 18.86 5.22 7.21
CA ALA A 243 19.92 4.22 7.33
C ALA A 243 19.88 3.44 8.66
N GLY A 244 19.71 4.13 9.79
CA GLY A 244 19.62 3.50 11.11
C GLY A 244 18.45 2.53 11.27
N TYR A 245 17.29 2.84 10.72
CA TYR A 245 16.15 1.92 10.66
C TYR A 245 16.43 0.77 9.70
N TYR A 246 16.90 1.09 8.50
CA TYR A 246 17.07 0.11 7.43
C TYR A 246 18.15 -0.93 7.74
N ASP A 247 19.20 -0.55 8.48
CA ASP A 247 20.27 -1.45 8.86
C ASP A 247 19.79 -2.59 9.80
N HIS A 248 18.65 -2.39 10.45
CA HIS A 248 17.98 -3.41 11.26
C HIS A 248 16.84 -4.14 10.53
N ALA A 249 16.28 -3.56 9.48
CA ALA A 249 15.16 -4.13 8.74
C ALA A 249 15.65 -4.95 7.52
N GLY A 250 16.41 -4.34 6.62
CA GLY A 250 16.78 -4.90 5.33
C GLY A 250 15.62 -4.96 4.34
N ALA A 251 15.92 -5.37 3.11
CA ALA A 251 14.95 -5.47 2.03
C ALA A 251 13.84 -6.51 2.31
N LEU A 252 14.17 -7.59 3.03
CA LEU A 252 13.20 -8.64 3.37
C LEU A 252 12.10 -8.10 4.27
N ARG A 253 12.44 -7.43 5.37
CA ARG A 253 11.46 -6.92 6.33
C ARG A 253 10.79 -5.63 5.88
N ASP A 254 11.54 -4.75 5.15
CA ASP A 254 10.98 -3.47 4.72
C ASP A 254 10.01 -3.62 3.54
N MET A 255 10.23 -4.59 2.65
CA MET A 255 9.48 -4.72 1.40
C MET A 255 8.83 -6.08 1.18
N PHE A 256 9.56 -7.18 1.37
CA PHE A 256 9.09 -8.50 1.00
C PHE A 256 7.96 -8.98 1.91
N GLN A 257 8.19 -9.01 3.21
CA GLN A 257 7.29 -9.55 4.24
C GLN A 257 5.91 -8.85 4.28
N ASN A 258 5.83 -7.64 3.76
CA ASN A 258 4.61 -6.85 3.74
C ASN A 258 4.15 -6.59 2.29
N HIS A 259 4.54 -5.50 1.67
CA HIS A 259 4.04 -5.03 0.38
C HIS A 259 4.06 -6.08 -0.73
N MET A 260 5.17 -6.83 -0.85
CA MET A 260 5.29 -7.80 -1.93
C MET A 260 4.44 -9.04 -1.70
N ILE A 261 4.29 -9.49 -0.43
CA ILE A 261 3.36 -10.57 -0.08
C ILE A 261 1.91 -10.14 -0.33
N GLN A 262 1.54 -8.90 -0.06
CA GLN A 262 0.20 -8.39 -0.38
C GLN A 262 -0.03 -8.37 -1.90
N MET A 263 0.90 -7.87 -2.70
CA MET A 263 0.80 -7.91 -4.17
C MET A 263 0.73 -9.35 -4.71
N LEU A 264 1.55 -10.26 -4.17
CA LEU A 264 1.46 -11.70 -4.49
C LEU A 264 0.06 -12.23 -4.19
N SER A 265 -0.52 -11.83 -3.04
CA SER A 265 -1.84 -12.30 -2.63
C SER A 265 -2.93 -11.86 -3.60
N LEU A 266 -2.92 -10.62 -4.06
CA LEU A 266 -3.89 -10.11 -5.05
C LEU A 266 -3.81 -10.86 -6.37
N ILE A 267 -2.60 -11.21 -6.80
CA ILE A 267 -2.40 -11.98 -8.03
C ILE A 267 -2.85 -13.42 -7.88
N ALA A 268 -2.64 -14.02 -6.71
CA ALA A 268 -2.71 -15.48 -6.57
C ALA A 268 -3.93 -16.00 -5.78
N MET A 269 -4.67 -15.15 -5.06
CA MET A 269 -5.86 -15.55 -4.28
C MET A 269 -6.98 -16.12 -5.16
N GLU A 270 -7.86 -16.91 -4.56
CA GLU A 270 -9.12 -17.30 -5.19
C GLU A 270 -10.11 -16.13 -5.16
N PRO A 271 -11.10 -16.08 -6.09
CA PRO A 271 -12.17 -15.10 -6.03
C PRO A 271 -12.93 -15.21 -4.71
N PRO A 272 -13.09 -14.13 -3.92
CA PRO A 272 -13.96 -14.16 -2.76
C PRO A 272 -15.43 -14.30 -3.20
N ALA A 273 -16.28 -14.90 -2.36
CA ALA A 273 -17.69 -15.08 -2.66
C ALA A 273 -18.45 -13.73 -2.79
N VAL A 274 -18.03 -12.74 -2.03
CA VAL A 274 -18.51 -11.35 -2.06
C VAL A 274 -17.33 -10.41 -1.81
N PHE A 275 -17.41 -9.20 -2.34
CA PHE A 275 -16.38 -8.19 -2.11
C PHE A 275 -16.64 -7.43 -0.80
N GLU A 276 -16.42 -8.15 0.31
CA GLU A 276 -16.52 -7.65 1.68
C GLU A 276 -15.24 -7.96 2.44
N ALA A 277 -14.92 -7.15 3.45
CA ALA A 277 -13.63 -7.18 4.13
C ALA A 277 -13.22 -8.58 4.64
N ASP A 278 -14.13 -9.31 5.29
CA ASP A 278 -13.79 -10.62 5.85
C ASP A 278 -13.61 -11.68 4.76
N ALA A 279 -14.52 -11.76 3.80
CA ALA A 279 -14.41 -12.73 2.70
C ALA A 279 -13.14 -12.51 1.86
N TYR A 280 -12.80 -11.24 1.61
CA TYR A 280 -11.59 -10.86 0.89
C TYR A 280 -10.31 -11.23 1.68
N ARG A 281 -10.24 -10.87 2.97
CA ARG A 281 -9.09 -11.15 3.83
C ARG A 281 -8.92 -12.63 4.14
N ASP A 282 -10.01 -13.42 4.13
CA ASP A 282 -9.95 -14.87 4.27
C ASP A 282 -9.25 -15.54 3.09
N GLU A 283 -9.51 -15.09 1.85
CA GLU A 283 -8.80 -15.62 0.69
C GLU A 283 -7.31 -15.24 0.68
N ILE A 284 -6.94 -14.04 1.18
CA ILE A 284 -5.54 -13.65 1.38
C ILE A 284 -4.87 -14.56 2.41
N ALA A 285 -5.49 -14.78 3.57
CA ALA A 285 -4.95 -15.61 4.64
C ALA A 285 -4.75 -17.07 4.17
N LYS A 286 -5.72 -17.61 3.46
CA LYS A 286 -5.69 -18.95 2.85
C LYS A 286 -4.54 -19.06 1.83
N LEU A 287 -4.36 -18.04 0.99
CA LEU A 287 -3.28 -18.04 0.03
C LEU A 287 -1.91 -18.02 0.71
N ILE A 288 -1.66 -17.07 1.63
CA ILE A 288 -0.36 -16.96 2.32
C ILE A 288 -0.03 -18.27 3.02
N SER A 289 -1.01 -18.91 3.65
CA SER A 289 -0.84 -20.23 4.29
C SER A 289 -0.55 -21.36 3.31
N SER A 290 -0.80 -21.15 2.01
CA SER A 290 -0.50 -22.11 0.94
C SER A 290 0.88 -21.89 0.30
N ILE A 291 1.58 -20.82 0.64
CA ILE A 291 2.96 -20.60 0.17
C ILE A 291 3.84 -21.66 0.80
N ARG A 292 4.63 -22.33 -0.04
CA ARG A 292 5.54 -23.39 0.42
C ARG A 292 6.55 -22.80 1.41
N PRO A 293 6.65 -23.33 2.65
CA PRO A 293 7.61 -22.85 3.63
C PRO A 293 9.03 -22.85 3.08
N LEU A 294 9.82 -21.85 3.43
CA LEU A 294 11.22 -21.76 3.00
C LEU A 294 12.14 -22.64 3.86
N ASP A 295 11.67 -23.03 5.05
CA ASP A 295 12.38 -23.94 5.94
C ASP A 295 12.60 -25.29 5.27
N GLY A 296 13.85 -25.80 5.39
CA GLY A 296 14.24 -27.08 4.78
C GLY A 296 14.50 -27.02 3.27
N GLN A 297 14.32 -25.87 2.60
CA GLN A 297 14.73 -25.69 1.21
C GLN A 297 16.19 -25.26 1.10
N ASP A 298 16.84 -25.57 -0.03
CA ASP A 298 18.18 -25.04 -0.33
C ASP A 298 18.06 -23.55 -0.69
N LEU A 299 18.29 -22.69 0.30
CA LEU A 299 18.20 -21.24 0.14
C LEU A 299 19.11 -20.70 -0.97
N GLY A 300 20.22 -21.37 -1.27
CA GLY A 300 21.12 -21.00 -2.37
C GLY A 300 20.48 -21.13 -3.76
N GLN A 301 19.47 -22.00 -3.89
CA GLN A 301 18.73 -22.20 -5.16
C GLN A 301 17.49 -21.32 -5.30
N ILE A 302 16.96 -20.82 -4.19
CA ILE A 302 15.69 -20.08 -4.17
C ILE A 302 15.84 -18.61 -3.77
N SER A 303 17.03 -18.19 -3.32
CA SER A 303 17.25 -16.82 -2.87
C SER A 303 18.59 -16.25 -3.30
N VAL A 304 18.59 -14.93 -3.56
CA VAL A 304 19.80 -14.13 -3.76
C VAL A 304 19.68 -12.89 -2.88
N ARG A 305 20.73 -12.56 -2.14
CA ARG A 305 20.83 -11.33 -1.36
C ARG A 305 22.08 -10.55 -1.75
N GLY A 306 21.98 -9.23 -1.71
CA GLY A 306 23.12 -8.37 -2.02
C GLY A 306 23.03 -7.01 -1.33
N GLN A 307 24.14 -6.29 -1.38
CA GLN A 307 24.23 -4.89 -0.97
C GLN A 307 24.70 -4.06 -2.16
N TYR A 308 24.18 -2.85 -2.33
CA TYR A 308 24.72 -1.95 -3.33
C TYR A 308 26.14 -1.49 -2.92
N VAL A 309 27.00 -1.42 -3.91
CA VAL A 309 28.38 -0.94 -3.78
C VAL A 309 28.49 0.48 -4.32
N GLU A 310 29.66 1.08 -4.16
CA GLU A 310 29.94 2.39 -4.74
C GLU A 310 29.72 2.37 -6.25
N SER A 311 29.02 3.40 -6.76
CA SER A 311 28.74 3.53 -8.19
C SER A 311 30.03 3.79 -8.98
N VAL A 312 30.20 3.04 -10.06
CA VAL A 312 31.25 3.29 -11.05
C VAL A 312 30.79 4.24 -12.16
N ASP A 313 29.52 4.62 -12.18
CA ASP A 313 28.94 5.54 -13.15
C ASP A 313 29.17 7.00 -12.69
N PRO A 314 29.98 7.78 -13.43
CA PRO A 314 30.27 9.17 -13.09
C PRO A 314 29.01 10.07 -13.15
N GLU A 315 28.00 9.71 -13.96
CA GLU A 315 26.77 10.48 -14.11
C GLU A 315 25.80 10.21 -12.94
N ARG A 316 25.99 9.09 -12.22
CA ARG A 316 25.17 8.69 -11.07
C ARG A 316 26.05 8.28 -9.87
N PRO A 317 26.83 9.21 -9.32
CA PRO A 317 27.69 8.91 -8.19
C PRO A 317 26.84 8.49 -6.98
N ALA A 318 27.20 7.39 -6.34
CA ALA A 318 26.56 6.91 -5.13
C ALA A 318 27.56 6.21 -4.25
N ALA A 319 27.51 6.47 -2.95
CA ALA A 319 28.29 5.71 -1.97
C ALA A 319 27.80 4.26 -1.90
N GLY A 320 28.69 3.33 -1.60
CA GLY A 320 28.28 1.96 -1.27
C GLY A 320 27.59 1.92 0.09
N TYR A 321 26.69 0.95 0.29
CA TYR A 321 25.80 0.86 1.45
C TYR A 321 26.53 1.03 2.80
N ARG A 322 27.66 0.36 2.98
CA ARG A 322 28.46 0.43 4.23
C ARG A 322 29.19 1.76 4.43
N LYS A 323 29.14 2.66 3.46
CA LYS A 323 29.68 4.02 3.54
C LYS A 323 28.59 5.08 3.78
N GLU A 324 27.32 4.68 3.77
CA GLU A 324 26.18 5.58 4.07
C GLU A 324 26.20 5.96 5.57
N GLU A 325 25.86 7.19 5.86
CA GLU A 325 25.78 7.70 7.24
C GLU A 325 24.71 6.92 8.03
N GLY A 326 25.06 6.43 9.22
CA GLY A 326 24.14 5.65 10.08
C GLY A 326 24.12 4.14 9.79
N VAL A 327 24.90 3.65 8.83
CA VAL A 327 25.07 2.20 8.57
C VAL A 327 26.30 1.67 9.31
N ALA A 328 26.17 0.50 9.93
CA ALA A 328 27.31 -0.15 10.58
C ALA A 328 28.38 -0.55 9.54
N PRO A 329 29.70 -0.27 9.78
CA PRO A 329 30.75 -0.51 8.78
C PRO A 329 30.91 -1.97 8.33
N ARG A 330 30.40 -2.91 9.13
CA ARG A 330 30.41 -4.36 8.84
C ARG A 330 29.00 -4.92 8.66
N SER A 331 28.03 -4.07 8.37
CA SER A 331 26.64 -4.49 8.16
C SER A 331 26.56 -5.60 7.11
N GLN A 332 25.73 -6.60 7.39
CA GLN A 332 25.37 -7.69 6.48
C GLN A 332 23.93 -7.58 5.99
N THR A 333 23.27 -6.47 6.32
CA THR A 333 21.88 -6.23 5.96
C THR A 333 21.76 -6.09 4.45
N GLU A 334 20.89 -6.85 3.87
CA GLU A 334 20.64 -6.84 2.42
C GLU A 334 19.91 -5.60 1.97
N THR A 335 20.38 -5.01 0.88
CA THR A 335 19.70 -3.89 0.17
C THR A 335 19.06 -4.35 -1.12
N PHE A 336 19.27 -5.61 -1.48
CA PHE A 336 18.64 -6.32 -2.58
C PHE A 336 18.32 -7.74 -2.16
N VAL A 337 17.13 -8.20 -2.55
CA VAL A 337 16.72 -9.59 -2.39
C VAL A 337 15.93 -10.05 -3.63
N ALA A 338 16.19 -11.25 -4.07
CA ALA A 338 15.36 -11.96 -5.03
C ALA A 338 15.04 -13.36 -4.47
N LEU A 339 13.77 -13.73 -4.56
CA LEU A 339 13.25 -15.00 -4.06
C LEU A 339 12.43 -15.71 -5.13
N LYS A 340 12.49 -17.02 -5.15
CA LYS A 340 11.65 -17.91 -5.94
C LYS A 340 10.74 -18.67 -4.99
N LEU A 341 9.44 -18.43 -5.10
CA LEU A 341 8.41 -19.07 -4.28
C LEU A 341 7.56 -20.03 -5.09
N PHE A 342 6.92 -20.96 -4.40
CA PHE A 342 5.86 -21.82 -4.93
C PHE A 342 4.65 -21.77 -4.01
N ILE A 343 3.47 -21.88 -4.60
CA ILE A 343 2.20 -21.95 -3.89
C ILE A 343 1.65 -23.35 -4.06
N ASP A 344 1.49 -24.07 -2.95
CA ASP A 344 1.08 -25.47 -2.91
C ASP A 344 -0.45 -25.59 -2.84
N ASN A 345 -1.11 -25.14 -3.91
CA ASN A 345 -2.53 -25.35 -4.13
C ASN A 345 -2.81 -25.82 -5.57
N TRP A 346 -4.06 -26.16 -5.87
CA TRP A 346 -4.42 -26.70 -7.19
C TRP A 346 -4.29 -25.66 -8.31
N ARG A 347 -4.53 -24.38 -8.02
CA ARG A 347 -4.44 -23.30 -9.01
C ARG A 347 -3.00 -23.08 -9.48
N TRP A 348 -2.03 -23.10 -8.56
CA TRP A 348 -0.68 -22.64 -8.80
C TRP A 348 0.40 -23.73 -8.78
N ARG A 349 0.00 -25.00 -8.67
CA ARG A 349 0.95 -26.10 -8.60
C ARG A 349 2.01 -26.03 -9.69
N GLY A 350 3.26 -25.90 -9.27
CA GLY A 350 4.44 -25.90 -10.16
C GLY A 350 4.74 -24.56 -10.86
N VAL A 351 3.91 -23.53 -10.68
CA VAL A 351 4.20 -22.17 -11.19
C VAL A 351 5.16 -21.49 -10.26
N PRO A 352 6.35 -21.04 -10.72
CA PRO A 352 7.27 -20.27 -9.93
C PRO A 352 6.83 -18.79 -9.85
N PHE A 353 6.90 -18.22 -8.65
CA PHE A 353 6.74 -16.80 -8.39
C PHE A 353 8.10 -16.21 -8.06
N TYR A 354 8.62 -15.36 -8.93
CA TYR A 354 9.88 -14.65 -8.73
C TYR A 354 9.60 -13.28 -8.17
N MET A 355 10.13 -13.00 -6.99
CA MET A 355 9.93 -11.72 -6.31
C MET A 355 11.28 -11.06 -6.08
N ARG A 356 11.45 -9.80 -6.49
CA ARG A 356 12.70 -9.08 -6.31
C ARG A 356 12.46 -7.63 -5.91
N THR A 357 13.28 -7.17 -4.98
CA THR A 357 13.29 -5.78 -4.55
C THR A 357 14.70 -5.32 -4.22
N GLY A 358 14.96 -4.03 -4.33
CA GLY A 358 16.25 -3.47 -3.95
C GLY A 358 16.30 -1.96 -4.07
N LYS A 359 17.27 -1.38 -3.37
CA LYS A 359 17.63 0.03 -3.41
C LYS A 359 18.82 0.28 -4.32
N ARG A 360 19.00 1.53 -4.78
CA ARG A 360 20.04 1.94 -5.73
C ARG A 360 20.02 1.11 -7.02
N LEU A 361 18.84 0.72 -7.46
CA LEU A 361 18.65 0.09 -8.77
C LEU A 361 18.60 1.15 -9.88
N PRO A 362 18.94 0.78 -11.12
CA PRO A 362 19.10 1.76 -12.21
C PRO A 362 17.82 2.54 -12.54
N LYS A 363 16.64 1.97 -12.24
CA LYS A 363 15.33 2.54 -12.55
C LYS A 363 14.36 2.25 -11.42
N LYS A 364 13.58 3.26 -11.02
CA LYS A 364 12.40 3.04 -10.17
C LYS A 364 11.34 2.30 -10.98
N SER A 365 10.91 1.13 -10.49
CA SER A 365 9.85 0.33 -11.12
C SER A 365 9.13 -0.50 -10.07
N SER A 366 7.80 -0.47 -10.10
CA SER A 366 6.97 -1.46 -9.40
C SER A 366 6.06 -2.09 -10.43
N GLU A 367 6.28 -3.38 -10.70
CA GLU A 367 5.59 -4.07 -11.80
C GLU A 367 5.37 -5.56 -11.49
N ILE A 368 4.34 -6.12 -12.09
CA ILE A 368 4.05 -7.55 -12.08
C ILE A 368 3.95 -8.03 -13.53
N ALA A 369 4.80 -8.99 -13.90
CA ALA A 369 4.76 -9.63 -15.20
C ALA A 369 4.23 -11.06 -15.07
N ILE A 370 3.16 -11.37 -15.80
CA ILE A 370 2.54 -12.69 -15.88
C ILE A 370 2.84 -13.25 -17.25
N THR A 371 3.71 -14.26 -17.30
CA THR A 371 4.11 -14.92 -18.54
C THR A 371 3.26 -16.14 -18.76
N PHE A 372 2.58 -16.20 -19.90
CA PHE A 372 1.79 -17.36 -20.31
C PHE A 372 2.68 -18.45 -20.91
N LYS A 373 2.24 -19.69 -20.86
CA LYS A 373 2.95 -20.81 -21.46
C LYS A 373 3.05 -20.65 -22.98
N PRO A 374 4.10 -21.21 -23.60
CA PRO A 374 4.24 -21.18 -25.05
C PRO A 374 3.10 -21.97 -25.72
N ILE A 375 2.83 -21.64 -26.98
CA ILE A 375 1.88 -22.43 -27.78
C ILE A 375 2.35 -23.88 -27.89
N PRO A 376 1.46 -24.89 -27.75
CA PRO A 376 1.86 -26.30 -27.75
C PRO A 376 2.30 -26.80 -29.12
N HIS A 377 1.83 -26.17 -30.19
CA HIS A 377 2.13 -26.55 -31.57
C HIS A 377 2.01 -25.36 -32.52
N SER A 378 2.91 -25.26 -33.51
CA SER A 378 2.81 -24.25 -34.57
C SER A 378 2.22 -24.84 -35.84
N ILE A 379 1.14 -24.22 -36.35
CA ILE A 379 0.55 -24.51 -37.64
C ILE A 379 1.26 -23.75 -38.79
N PHE A 380 2.12 -22.80 -38.46
CA PHE A 380 2.80 -21.88 -39.40
C PHE A 380 4.19 -22.41 -39.78
N LYS A 381 4.24 -23.46 -40.59
CA LYS A 381 5.54 -23.98 -41.05
C LYS A 381 6.27 -22.98 -41.96
N PRO A 382 7.59 -22.79 -41.80
CA PRO A 382 8.55 -23.55 -40.96
C PRO A 382 8.77 -23.01 -39.55
N ILE A 383 7.94 -22.06 -39.04
CA ILE A 383 8.08 -21.41 -37.72
C ILE A 383 7.75 -22.46 -36.64
N ARG A 384 8.68 -22.69 -35.73
CA ARG A 384 8.50 -23.63 -34.62
C ARG A 384 7.86 -22.91 -33.40
N PRO A 385 7.20 -23.65 -32.48
CA PRO A 385 6.63 -23.07 -31.27
C PRO A 385 7.61 -22.17 -30.45
N LYS A 386 8.87 -22.58 -30.37
CA LYS A 386 9.92 -21.84 -29.64
C LYS A 386 10.38 -20.57 -30.34
N ASP A 387 10.01 -20.36 -31.59
CA ASP A 387 10.38 -19.17 -32.37
C ASP A 387 9.35 -18.01 -32.15
N PHE A 388 8.22 -18.30 -31.47
CA PHE A 388 7.25 -17.30 -31.03
C PHE A 388 7.62 -16.79 -29.63
N SER A 389 7.41 -15.50 -29.39
CA SER A 389 7.46 -14.94 -28.04
C SER A 389 6.27 -15.41 -27.20
N GLN A 390 6.47 -15.63 -25.93
CA GLN A 390 5.37 -15.91 -25.02
C GLN A 390 4.54 -14.64 -24.81
N ASN A 391 3.23 -14.81 -24.65
CA ASN A 391 2.39 -13.70 -24.25
C ASN A 391 2.73 -13.28 -22.81
N VAL A 392 2.83 -11.99 -22.59
CA VAL A 392 3.10 -11.41 -21.25
C VAL A 392 2.05 -10.34 -20.96
N LEU A 393 1.38 -10.50 -19.84
CA LEU A 393 0.57 -9.42 -19.25
C LEU A 393 1.44 -8.69 -18.22
N LEU A 394 1.71 -7.41 -18.47
CA LEU A 394 2.49 -6.54 -17.62
C LEU A 394 1.58 -5.56 -16.90
N LEU A 395 1.60 -5.58 -15.57
CA LEU A 395 0.90 -4.62 -14.71
C LEU A 395 1.93 -3.66 -14.12
N ARG A 396 1.85 -2.39 -14.50
CA ARG A 396 2.77 -1.33 -14.04
C ARG A 396 2.09 -0.52 -12.96
N MET A 397 2.72 -0.43 -11.79
CA MET A 397 2.22 0.30 -10.62
C MET A 397 2.98 1.61 -10.36
N GLN A 398 4.22 1.74 -10.83
CA GLN A 398 5.05 2.94 -10.73
C GLN A 398 6.24 2.83 -11.70
N PRO A 399 6.74 3.96 -12.28
CA PRO A 399 6.21 5.32 -12.18
C PRO A 399 5.08 5.59 -13.19
N HIS A 400 4.94 4.78 -14.25
CA HIS A 400 3.93 4.91 -15.29
C HIS A 400 2.88 3.84 -15.10
N GLU A 401 1.81 4.23 -14.44
CA GLU A 401 0.72 3.33 -14.08
C GLU A 401 -0.06 2.88 -15.30
N GLY A 402 -0.31 1.55 -15.40
CA GLY A 402 -1.00 1.00 -16.56
C GLY A 402 -0.84 -0.50 -16.70
N MET A 403 -1.24 -1.02 -17.83
CA MET A 403 -1.06 -2.42 -18.20
C MET A 403 -0.72 -2.58 -19.68
N GLY A 404 0.07 -3.63 -19.99
CA GLY A 404 0.42 -4.01 -21.34
C GLY A 404 0.19 -5.50 -21.57
N LEU A 405 -0.26 -5.87 -22.76
CA LEU A 405 -0.40 -7.27 -23.20
C LEU A 405 0.36 -7.49 -24.50
N SER A 406 1.41 -8.31 -24.45
CA SER A 406 2.22 -8.68 -25.63
C SER A 406 1.53 -9.79 -26.40
N LEU A 407 1.35 -9.58 -27.72
CA LEU A 407 0.69 -10.52 -28.63
C LEU A 407 1.52 -10.71 -29.90
N GLU A 408 1.55 -11.97 -30.42
CA GLU A 408 2.14 -12.27 -31.71
C GLU A 408 1.17 -11.91 -32.84
N VAL A 409 1.65 -11.15 -33.82
CA VAL A 409 0.84 -10.71 -34.97
C VAL A 409 1.58 -10.92 -36.28
N LYS A 410 0.84 -11.07 -37.37
CA LYS A 410 1.40 -11.08 -38.72
C LYS A 410 1.72 -9.63 -39.14
N SER A 411 2.96 -9.39 -39.59
CA SER A 411 3.30 -8.13 -40.25
C SER A 411 2.48 -7.94 -41.52
N PRO A 412 2.04 -6.70 -41.82
CA PRO A 412 1.42 -6.39 -43.11
C PRO A 412 2.36 -6.74 -44.29
N GLY A 413 1.78 -7.24 -45.38
CA GLY A 413 2.51 -7.58 -46.58
C GLY A 413 2.29 -9.03 -47.08
N SER A 414 2.95 -9.39 -48.18
CA SER A 414 2.76 -10.69 -48.86
C SER A 414 3.46 -11.86 -48.18
N LYS A 415 4.45 -11.58 -47.29
CA LYS A 415 5.19 -12.63 -46.59
C LYS A 415 4.55 -12.91 -45.23
N LEU A 416 4.65 -14.14 -44.79
CA LEU A 416 4.29 -14.53 -43.40
C LEU A 416 5.48 -14.16 -42.49
N CYS A 417 5.44 -12.96 -41.97
CA CYS A 417 6.41 -12.47 -40.96
C CYS A 417 5.67 -12.24 -39.64
N VAL A 418 6.19 -12.79 -38.56
CA VAL A 418 5.63 -12.63 -37.21
C VAL A 418 6.36 -11.52 -36.47
N ASN A 419 5.63 -10.69 -35.78
CA ASN A 419 6.15 -9.67 -34.87
C ASN A 419 5.36 -9.67 -33.57
N THR A 420 6.01 -9.29 -32.48
CA THR A 420 5.35 -9.03 -31.20
C THR A 420 4.83 -7.59 -31.19
N LEU A 421 3.55 -7.41 -30.91
CA LEU A 421 2.95 -6.11 -30.58
C LEU A 421 2.54 -6.06 -29.11
N GLU A 422 2.59 -4.87 -28.54
CA GLU A 422 2.08 -4.60 -27.19
C GLU A 422 0.80 -3.78 -27.31
N MET A 423 -0.28 -4.31 -26.71
CA MET A 423 -1.48 -3.52 -26.42
C MET A 423 -1.25 -2.83 -25.09
N ASP A 424 -1.14 -1.53 -25.10
CA ASP A 424 -0.80 -0.74 -23.93
C ASP A 424 -1.96 0.15 -23.48
N PHE A 425 -2.15 0.22 -22.16
CA PHE A 425 -3.09 1.09 -21.49
C PHE A 425 -2.35 1.87 -20.41
N SER A 426 -2.55 3.19 -20.37
CA SER A 426 -2.00 4.06 -19.33
C SER A 426 -3.11 4.75 -18.56
N TYR A 427 -3.00 4.80 -17.24
CA TYR A 427 -3.94 5.55 -16.41
C TYR A 427 -3.85 7.05 -16.65
N SER A 428 -2.69 7.59 -16.99
CA SER A 428 -2.54 9.00 -17.34
C SER A 428 -3.40 9.41 -18.54
N ASP A 429 -3.60 8.50 -19.51
CA ASP A 429 -4.47 8.74 -20.66
C ASP A 429 -5.95 8.67 -20.27
N PHE A 430 -6.29 7.84 -19.27
CA PHE A 430 -7.65 7.72 -18.74
C PHE A 430 -8.05 8.97 -17.93
N MET A 431 -7.16 9.43 -17.05
CA MET A 431 -7.43 10.55 -16.12
C MET A 431 -7.41 11.93 -16.82
N GLN A 432 -7.08 12.01 -18.13
CA GLN A 432 -7.11 13.24 -18.92
C GLN A 432 -6.36 14.44 -18.28
N GLY A 433 -5.34 14.15 -17.47
CA GLY A 433 -4.51 15.15 -16.81
C GLY A 433 -4.88 15.44 -15.36
N GLU A 434 -5.87 14.74 -14.80
CA GLU A 434 -6.08 14.72 -13.35
C GLU A 434 -5.05 13.83 -12.66
N ASP A 435 -4.69 14.19 -11.45
CA ASP A 435 -3.76 13.39 -10.63
C ASP A 435 -4.45 12.13 -10.10
N ILE A 436 -3.74 11.02 -10.15
CA ILE A 436 -4.20 9.77 -9.51
C ILE A 436 -4.20 9.97 -8.00
N PRO A 437 -5.30 9.61 -7.29
CA PRO A 437 -5.38 9.73 -5.84
C PRO A 437 -4.20 9.06 -5.12
N ASP A 438 -3.67 9.74 -4.09
CA ASP A 438 -2.65 9.13 -3.23
C ASP A 438 -3.27 7.99 -2.41
N ALA A 439 -2.50 6.92 -2.18
CA ALA A 439 -2.97 5.78 -1.41
C ALA A 439 -3.50 6.14 0.00
N TYR A 440 -2.97 7.19 0.61
CA TYR A 440 -3.45 7.66 1.92
C TYR A 440 -4.84 8.29 1.86
N GLU A 441 -5.24 8.91 0.75
CA GLU A 441 -6.62 9.42 0.56
C GLU A 441 -7.61 8.25 0.67
N ARG A 442 -7.36 7.17 -0.06
CA ARG A 442 -8.20 5.98 -0.03
C ARG A 442 -8.25 5.34 1.36
N LEU A 443 -7.11 5.13 1.99
CA LEU A 443 -7.05 4.46 3.30
C LEU A 443 -7.67 5.29 4.43
N ILE A 444 -7.55 6.61 4.40
CA ILE A 444 -8.24 7.48 5.37
C ILE A 444 -9.75 7.41 5.14
N LEU A 445 -10.21 7.48 3.90
CA LEU A 445 -11.62 7.38 3.55
C LEU A 445 -12.21 6.03 3.99
N ASP A 446 -11.55 4.90 3.69
CA ASP A 446 -11.97 3.57 4.12
C ASP A 446 -12.01 3.44 5.65
N GLY A 447 -11.03 4.04 6.35
CA GLY A 447 -11.05 4.13 7.81
C GLY A 447 -12.28 4.87 8.34
N LEU A 448 -12.66 5.98 7.71
CA LEU A 448 -13.88 6.74 8.06
C LEU A 448 -15.16 5.97 7.73
N LEU A 449 -15.19 5.25 6.62
CA LEU A 449 -16.31 4.39 6.22
C LEU A 449 -16.44 3.12 7.09
N GLY A 450 -15.35 2.66 7.71
CA GLY A 450 -15.30 1.39 8.43
C GLY A 450 -15.03 0.18 7.53
N ASP A 451 -14.60 0.43 6.31
CA ASP A 451 -14.22 -0.62 5.37
C ASP A 451 -12.80 -1.10 5.66
N GLN A 452 -12.66 -2.35 6.09
CA GLN A 452 -11.37 -2.97 6.38
C GLN A 452 -10.79 -3.76 5.19
N THR A 453 -11.39 -3.69 4.02
CA THR A 453 -10.99 -4.51 2.85
C THR A 453 -9.51 -4.32 2.49
N LEU A 454 -9.01 -3.07 2.49
CA LEU A 454 -7.64 -2.73 2.15
C LEU A 454 -6.67 -2.71 3.35
N PHE A 455 -7.12 -3.19 4.52
CA PHE A 455 -6.28 -3.24 5.72
C PHE A 455 -5.86 -4.67 6.06
N VAL A 456 -4.62 -4.80 6.51
CA VAL A 456 -4.01 -6.11 6.78
C VAL A 456 -4.55 -6.68 8.09
N ARG A 457 -5.10 -7.89 8.04
CA ARG A 457 -5.58 -8.61 9.22
C ARG A 457 -4.42 -9.31 9.95
N ASN A 458 -4.51 -9.44 11.26
CA ASN A 458 -3.39 -9.96 12.07
C ASN A 458 -2.95 -11.38 11.67
N ASP A 459 -3.87 -12.26 11.32
CA ASP A 459 -3.53 -13.63 10.89
C ASP A 459 -2.64 -13.65 9.64
N THR A 460 -2.86 -12.69 8.71
CA THR A 460 -2.01 -12.54 7.52
C THR A 460 -0.64 -11.95 7.86
N VAL A 461 -0.56 -11.05 8.87
CA VAL A 461 0.73 -10.56 9.41
C VAL A 461 1.53 -11.73 9.96
N GLU A 462 0.94 -12.54 10.83
CA GLU A 462 1.61 -13.69 11.41
C GLU A 462 1.99 -14.74 10.35
N ALA A 463 1.09 -15.02 9.39
CA ALA A 463 1.36 -15.97 8.31
C ALA A 463 2.55 -15.52 7.45
N SER A 464 2.62 -14.22 7.11
CA SER A 464 3.75 -13.67 6.35
C SER A 464 5.07 -13.66 7.12
N TRP A 465 5.05 -13.57 8.46
CA TRP A 465 6.26 -13.72 9.29
C TRP A 465 6.74 -15.18 9.45
N ARG A 466 5.86 -16.16 9.21
CA ARG A 466 6.23 -17.59 9.25
C ARG A 466 6.96 -18.05 8.00
N LEU A 467 6.90 -17.30 6.90
CA LEU A 467 7.65 -17.55 5.67
C LEU A 467 9.14 -17.21 5.84
#